data_6ddf925dffb7086e93aa745b9394e9f1
#
_entry.id   6ddf925dffb7086e93aa745b9394e9f1
#
_cell.length_a   1.000
_cell.length_b   1.000
_cell.length_c   1.000
_cell.angle_alpha   90.00
_cell.angle_beta   90.00
_cell.angle_gamma   90.00
#
_symmetry.space_group_name_H-M   'P 1'
#
loop_
_entity.id
_entity.type
_entity.pdbx_description
1 polymer ?
#
loop_
_entity_poly.entity_id
_entity_poly.type
_entity_poly.pdbx_seq_one_letter_code
_entity_poly.pdbx_strand_id
1 'polypeptide(L)' 'EKRKARLTHNVTGDGKRLALLWCRLEWDGNSYQVTASKEQSSGQNQCLADANAILPVAAGVEQLEAGTDVEVLII' A
#
# COMPACT_ATOMS: atom_id res chain seq x y z
N GLU A 1 -1.28 -13.65 3.94
CA GLU A 1 -0.07 -13.93 3.19
C GLU A 1 0.64 -12.62 2.84
N LYS A 2 1.95 -12.61 2.86
CA LYS A 2 2.75 -11.42 2.63
C LYS A 2 3.51 -11.51 1.32
N ARG A 3 3.69 -10.35 0.67
CA ARG A 3 4.47 -10.27 -0.57
C ARG A 3 5.33 -9.02 -0.55
N LYS A 4 6.54 -9.14 -1.03
CA LYS A 4 7.39 -7.97 -1.27
C LYS A 4 6.97 -7.31 -2.56
N ALA A 5 6.91 -5.98 -2.53
CA ALA A 5 6.52 -5.20 -3.70
C ALA A 5 7.25 -3.88 -3.68
N ARG A 6 7.25 -3.21 -4.82
CA ARG A 6 7.87 -1.90 -4.96
C ARG A 6 6.79 -0.85 -5.12
N LEU A 7 6.91 0.24 -4.37
CA LEU A 7 5.96 1.34 -4.48
C LEU A 7 6.11 2.04 -5.83
N THR A 8 4.99 2.33 -6.46
CA THR A 8 4.98 3.04 -7.74
C THR A 8 4.92 4.55 -7.57
N HIS A 9 4.61 5.03 -6.37
CA HIS A 9 4.52 6.46 -6.07
C HIS A 9 4.75 6.67 -4.58
N ASN A 10 4.91 7.94 -4.21
CA ASN A 10 5.08 8.28 -2.80
C ASN A 10 3.81 8.00 -2.03
N VAL A 11 3.98 7.51 -0.80
CA VAL A 11 2.86 7.18 0.09
C VAL A 11 3.06 7.90 1.40
N THR A 12 2.00 8.51 1.91
CA THR A 12 2.03 9.22 3.18
C THR A 12 1.45 8.34 4.28
N GLY A 13 2.18 8.20 5.38
CA GLY A 13 1.72 7.47 6.55
C GLY A 13 1.19 8.43 7.61
N ASP A 14 0.77 7.88 8.75
CA ASP A 14 0.27 8.68 9.85
C ASP A 14 1.40 9.37 10.62
N GLY A 15 2.53 8.70 10.76
CA GLY A 15 3.64 9.22 11.54
C GLY A 15 3.52 8.98 13.04
N LYS A 16 2.33 8.74 13.55
CA LYS A 16 2.10 8.53 14.97
C LYS A 16 1.62 7.15 15.32
N ARG A 17 1.01 6.48 14.37
CA ARG A 17 0.48 5.13 14.59
C ARG A 17 0.57 4.31 13.32
N LEU A 18 0.43 3.01 13.48
CA LEU A 18 0.39 2.10 12.35
C LEU A 18 -0.79 2.46 11.45
N ALA A 19 -0.51 2.61 10.17
CA ALA A 19 -1.55 2.85 9.16
C ALA A 19 -1.66 1.63 8.27
N LEU A 20 -2.88 1.24 7.95
CA LEU A 20 -3.15 0.16 7.02
C LEU A 20 -3.82 0.76 5.80
N LEU A 21 -3.13 0.73 4.66
CA LEU A 21 -3.59 1.39 3.45
C LEU A 21 -4.06 0.35 2.45
N TRP A 22 -5.25 0.56 1.92
CA TRP A 22 -5.74 -0.25 0.81
C TRP A 22 -4.88 0.02 -0.41
N CYS A 23 -4.46 -1.04 -1.10
CA CYS A 23 -3.60 -0.88 -2.25
C CYS A 23 -3.85 -1.96 -3.27
N ARG A 24 -3.31 -1.72 -4.47
CA ARG A 24 -3.40 -2.66 -5.57
C ARG A 24 -2.01 -3.21 -5.86
N LEU A 25 -1.91 -4.52 -5.85
CA LEU A 25 -0.68 -5.24 -6.14
C LEU A 25 -0.75 -5.79 -7.55
N GLU A 26 0.28 -5.53 -8.35
CA GLU A 26 0.33 -5.99 -9.73
C GLU A 26 1.69 -6.61 -10.03
N TRP A 27 1.69 -7.60 -10.89
CA TRP A 27 2.90 -8.24 -11.36
C TRP A 27 3.27 -7.65 -12.72
N ASP A 28 4.48 -7.11 -12.85
CA ASP A 28 4.92 -6.46 -14.07
C ASP A 28 5.73 -7.36 -14.99
N GLY A 29 5.79 -8.66 -14.67
CA GLY A 29 6.59 -9.63 -15.41
C GLY A 29 7.95 -9.90 -14.80
N ASN A 30 8.37 -9.09 -13.84
CA ASN A 30 9.66 -9.22 -13.19
C ASN A 30 9.56 -9.10 -11.67
N SER A 31 8.70 -8.22 -11.18
CA SER A 31 8.51 -8.03 -9.75
C SER A 31 7.10 -7.54 -9.49
N TYR A 32 6.69 -7.60 -8.21
CA TYR A 32 5.42 -7.01 -7.82
C TYR A 32 5.57 -5.52 -7.62
N GLN A 33 4.55 -4.80 -8.04
CA GLN A 33 4.45 -3.35 -7.82
C GLN A 33 3.17 -3.07 -7.07
N VAL A 34 3.20 -2.09 -6.19
CA VAL A 34 2.04 -1.76 -5.37
C VAL A 34 1.74 -0.28 -5.48
N THR A 35 0.46 0.01 -5.68
CA THR A 35 -0.05 1.38 -5.76
C THR A 35 -1.10 1.54 -4.68
N ALA A 36 -0.87 2.46 -3.75
CA ALA A 36 -1.84 2.74 -2.71
C ALA A 36 -3.03 3.48 -3.32
N SER A 37 -4.23 3.13 -2.86
CA SER A 37 -5.43 3.79 -3.33
C SER A 37 -5.43 5.24 -2.87
N LYS A 38 -5.89 6.14 -3.74
CA LYS A 38 -6.02 7.55 -3.38
C LYS A 38 -7.11 7.78 -2.35
N GLU A 39 -8.12 6.93 -2.36
CA GLU A 39 -9.24 7.02 -1.45
C GLU A 39 -9.05 6.01 -0.34
N GLN A 40 -8.72 6.50 0.85
CA GLN A 40 -8.53 5.64 2.01
C GLN A 40 -9.66 5.75 3.02
N SER A 41 -10.71 6.48 2.65
CA SER A 41 -11.86 6.67 3.52
C SER A 41 -12.63 5.36 3.67
N SER A 42 -13.07 5.07 4.88
CA SER A 42 -13.78 3.83 5.18
C SER A 42 -15.13 3.72 4.47
N GLY A 43 -15.66 4.82 3.99
CA GLY A 43 -16.92 4.81 3.26
C GLY A 43 -16.79 4.61 1.76
N GLN A 44 -15.60 4.42 1.26
CA GLN A 44 -15.35 4.34 -0.18
C GLN A 44 -15.31 2.89 -0.65
N ASN A 45 -16.47 2.42 -1.12
CA ASN A 45 -16.59 1.05 -1.59
C ASN A 45 -15.69 0.78 -2.81
N GLN A 46 -15.42 1.79 -3.62
CA GLN A 46 -14.59 1.61 -4.79
C GLN A 46 -13.16 1.25 -4.42
N CYS A 47 -12.66 1.78 -3.32
CA CYS A 47 -11.34 1.41 -2.84
C CYS A 47 -11.27 -0.09 -2.54
N LEU A 48 -12.28 -0.60 -1.89
CA LEU A 48 -12.33 -2.02 -1.56
C LEU A 48 -12.44 -2.88 -2.80
N ALA A 49 -13.20 -2.42 -3.79
CA ALA A 49 -13.40 -3.19 -5.02
C ALA A 49 -12.10 -3.34 -5.81
N ASP A 50 -11.27 -2.31 -5.82
CA ASP A 50 -10.02 -2.32 -6.57
C ASP A 50 -8.85 -2.85 -5.76
N ALA A 51 -8.94 -2.84 -4.44
CA ALA A 51 -7.84 -3.25 -3.58
C ALA A 51 -7.72 -4.77 -3.54
N ASN A 52 -6.49 -5.27 -3.65
CA ASN A 52 -6.22 -6.68 -3.48
C ASN A 52 -5.13 -6.92 -2.43
N ALA A 53 -4.67 -5.88 -1.77
CA ALA A 53 -3.64 -5.99 -0.75
C ALA A 53 -3.76 -4.84 0.24
N ILE A 54 -3.09 -4.99 1.37
CA ILE A 54 -3.03 -3.96 2.40
C ILE A 54 -1.55 -3.67 2.67
N LEU A 55 -1.20 -2.39 2.64
CA LEU A 55 0.15 -1.93 2.95
C LEU A 55 0.18 -1.40 4.38
N PRO A 56 0.83 -2.11 5.31
CA PRO A 56 1.02 -1.57 6.65
C PRO A 56 2.18 -0.57 6.63
N VAL A 57 1.92 0.61 7.16
CA VAL A 57 2.94 1.65 7.32
C VAL A 57 3.20 1.80 8.81
N ALA A 58 4.43 1.49 9.24
CA ALA A 58 4.76 1.45 10.65
C ALA A 58 4.60 2.81 11.32
N ALA A 59 4.33 2.78 12.63
CA ALA A 59 4.29 4.00 13.43
C ALA A 59 5.64 4.71 13.34
N GLY A 60 5.60 6.02 13.24
CA GLY A 60 6.81 6.82 13.11
C GLY A 60 7.25 7.06 11.67
N VAL A 61 6.63 6.39 10.71
CA VAL A 61 6.91 6.60 9.29
C VAL A 61 5.91 7.60 8.75
N GLU A 62 6.41 8.76 8.32
CA GLU A 62 5.54 9.80 7.78
C GLU A 62 5.35 9.66 6.27
N GLN A 63 6.35 9.10 5.58
CA GLN A 63 6.30 9.00 4.13
C GLN A 63 7.17 7.85 3.65
N LEU A 64 6.70 7.17 2.61
CA LEU A 64 7.47 6.19 1.86
C LEU A 64 7.60 6.69 0.43
N GLU A 65 8.82 6.63 -0.10
CA GLU A 65 9.09 7.14 -1.44
C GLU A 65 8.85 6.09 -2.50
N ALA A 66 8.52 6.55 -3.72
CA ALA A 66 8.40 5.68 -4.88
C ALA A 66 9.71 4.90 -5.07
N GLY A 67 9.59 3.63 -5.43
CA GLY A 67 10.74 2.76 -5.60
C GLY A 67 11.18 2.05 -4.34
N THR A 68 10.57 2.36 -3.20
CA THR A 68 10.87 1.68 -1.94
C THR A 68 10.27 0.29 -1.96
N ASP A 69 11.07 -0.70 -1.52
CA ASP A 69 10.56 -2.05 -1.34
C ASP A 69 9.75 -2.12 -0.05
N VAL A 70 8.55 -2.66 -0.15
CA VAL A 70 7.65 -2.79 0.99
C VAL A 70 7.07 -4.19 1.03
N GLU A 71 6.52 -4.55 2.18
CA GLU A 71 5.83 -5.82 2.32
C GLU A 71 4.35 -5.55 2.50
N VAL A 72 3.53 -6.21 1.69
CA VAL A 72 2.08 -6.03 1.74
C VAL A 72 1.42 -7.33 2.12
N LEU A 73 0.23 -7.21 2.67
CA LEU A 73 -0.61 -8.35 3.03
C LEU A 73 -1.60 -8.62 1.90
N ILE A 74 -1.64 -9.84 1.43
CA ILE A 74 -2.58 -10.23 0.37
C ILE A 74 -3.94 -10.48 1.01
N ILE A 75 -4.96 -9.91 0.40
CA ILE A 75 -6.34 -10.09 0.86
C ILE A 75 -6.88 -11.44 0.35
#